data_af4fd3605d14d45bae789161ef418cd1
#
_entry.id   af4fd3605d14d45bae789161ef418cd1
#
_cell.length_a   1.000
_cell.length_b   1.000
_cell.length_c   1.000
_cell.angle_alpha   90.00
_cell.angle_beta   90.00
_cell.angle_gamma   90.00
#
_symmetry.space_group_name_H-M   'P 1'
#
loop_
_entity.id
_entity.type
_entity.pdbx_description
1 polymer ?
#
loop_
_entity_poly.entity_id
_entity_poly.type
_entity_poly.pdbx_seq_one_letter_code
_entity_poly.pdbx_strand_id
1 'polypeptide(L)'
;MGYTKVVNDDLNFMMNIARYEYPKESSADATEFYGEVNYKAFKVGMFYDFDIDNHVPNQFSRFAGYTMPLPFGVKLYTKIEYNDFNYDFSDSRGHRRQGYYDWEAKFTKTVFGVDWAVSYVDTDLSKTECETSWGHRDTCSPGVVFAASKMFQ
;
A
#
# COMPACT_ATOMS: atom_id res chain seq x y z
N MET A 1 -4.63 13.40 10.52
CA MET A 1 -3.74 14.59 10.69
C MET A 1 -2.37 14.21 10.17
N GLY A 2 -1.70 15.10 9.39
CA GLY A 2 -0.41 14.78 8.76
C GLY A 2 0.61 15.91 8.89
N TYR A 3 1.88 15.55 8.74
CA TYR A 3 3.02 16.46 8.73
C TYR A 3 3.97 16.07 7.59
N THR A 4 4.40 17.06 6.82
CA THR A 4 5.41 16.89 5.79
C THR A 4 6.56 17.86 6.02
N LYS A 5 7.80 17.38 5.96
CA LYS A 5 9.01 18.19 6.06
C LYS A 5 9.88 17.99 4.82
N VAL A 6 10.07 19.01 4.05
CA VAL A 6 11.07 19.07 2.99
C VAL A 6 12.39 19.54 3.62
N VAL A 7 13.43 18.70 3.55
CA VAL A 7 14.77 19.02 4.06
C VAL A 7 15.58 19.70 2.97
N ASN A 8 15.54 19.18 1.76
CA ASN A 8 16.11 19.74 0.54
C ASN A 8 15.42 19.11 -0.70
N ASP A 9 15.91 19.43 -1.89
CA ASP A 9 15.31 18.94 -3.15
C ASP A 9 15.34 17.41 -3.28
N ASP A 10 16.26 16.75 -2.60
CA ASP A 10 16.44 15.30 -2.66
C ASP A 10 15.76 14.53 -1.52
N LEU A 11 15.45 15.20 -0.40
CA LEU A 11 15.02 14.53 0.84
C LEU A 11 13.79 15.17 1.44
N ASN A 12 12.73 14.38 1.62
CA ASN A 12 11.56 14.77 2.39
C ASN A 12 11.03 13.62 3.24
N PHE A 13 10.29 13.98 4.29
CA PHE A 13 9.62 13.08 5.22
C PHE A 13 8.14 13.40 5.25
N MET A 14 7.32 12.36 5.31
CA MET A 14 5.88 12.49 5.54
C MET A 14 5.45 11.56 6.67
N MET A 15 4.59 12.06 7.53
CA MET A 15 3.92 11.29 8.57
C MET A 15 2.45 11.64 8.57
N ASN A 16 1.61 10.66 8.80
CA ASN A 16 0.17 10.81 8.87
C ASN A 16 -0.40 9.90 9.95
N ILE A 17 -1.46 10.35 10.61
CA ILE A 17 -2.32 9.51 11.44
C ILE A 17 -3.76 9.72 10.99
N ALA A 18 -4.46 8.63 10.74
CA ALA A 18 -5.84 8.61 10.28
C ALA A 18 -6.67 7.62 11.11
N ARG A 19 -7.92 7.96 11.39
CA ARG A 19 -8.93 7.04 11.90
C ARG A 19 -9.87 6.72 10.76
N TYR A 20 -10.05 5.43 10.50
CA TYR A 20 -11.03 4.90 9.56
C TYR A 20 -12.24 4.41 10.35
N GLU A 21 -13.41 4.88 9.98
CA GLU A 21 -14.69 4.50 10.60
C GLU A 21 -15.64 4.02 9.50
N TYR A 22 -16.19 2.84 9.67
CA TYR A 22 -17.11 2.20 8.73
C TYR A 22 -18.52 2.11 9.34
N PRO A 23 -19.43 3.05 9.05
CA PRO A 23 -20.73 3.18 9.74
C PRO A 23 -21.63 1.94 9.75
N LYS A 24 -21.35 0.97 8.87
CA LYS A 24 -22.12 -0.29 8.77
C LYS A 24 -21.31 -1.53 9.13
N GLU A 25 -20.03 -1.38 9.37
CA GLU A 25 -19.06 -2.46 9.61
C GLU A 25 -17.98 -1.98 10.58
N SER A 26 -18.39 -1.64 11.80
CA SER A 26 -17.47 -1.12 12.83
C SER A 26 -16.36 -2.09 13.21
N SER A 27 -16.50 -3.37 12.84
CA SER A 27 -15.44 -4.37 13.00
C SER A 27 -14.19 -4.10 12.15
N ALA A 28 -14.30 -3.22 11.17
CA ALA A 28 -13.19 -2.78 10.32
C ALA A 28 -12.61 -1.42 10.74
N ASP A 29 -13.14 -0.80 11.81
CA ASP A 29 -12.63 0.47 12.31
C ASP A 29 -11.18 0.30 12.79
N ALA A 30 -10.30 1.20 12.37
CA ALA A 30 -8.89 1.16 12.72
C ALA A 30 -8.26 2.54 12.77
N THR A 31 -7.20 2.68 13.53
CA THR A 31 -6.32 3.85 13.49
C THR A 31 -5.02 3.47 12.82
N GLU A 32 -4.66 4.19 11.77
CA GLU A 32 -3.44 3.98 11.01
C GLU A 32 -2.43 5.08 11.28
N PHE A 33 -1.19 4.72 11.55
CA PHE A 33 -0.04 5.58 11.44
C PHE A 33 0.71 5.24 10.13
N TYR A 34 0.98 6.28 9.34
CA TYR A 34 1.78 6.20 8.13
C TYR A 34 3.04 7.02 8.27
N GLY A 35 4.19 6.46 7.86
CA GLY A 35 5.48 7.15 7.80
C GLY A 35 6.21 6.87 6.49
N GLU A 36 6.79 7.91 5.88
CA GLU A 36 7.48 7.80 4.59
C GLU A 36 8.70 8.70 4.54
N VAL A 37 9.77 8.20 3.95
CA VAL A 37 10.98 8.94 3.59
C VAL A 37 11.18 8.82 2.08
N ASN A 38 11.28 9.96 1.40
CA ASN A 38 11.67 10.03 0.00
C ASN A 38 13.09 10.58 -0.09
N TYR A 39 13.98 9.82 -0.73
CA TYR A 39 15.34 10.24 -1.03
C TYR A 39 15.63 10.04 -2.51
N LYS A 40 15.70 11.13 -3.28
CA LYS A 40 15.84 11.10 -4.74
C LYS A 40 14.74 10.27 -5.39
N ALA A 41 15.14 9.18 -6.06
CA ALA A 41 14.22 8.25 -6.71
C ALA A 41 13.69 7.16 -5.77
N PHE A 42 14.24 7.03 -4.57
CA PHE A 42 13.87 5.99 -3.61
C PHE A 42 12.79 6.51 -2.64
N LYS A 43 11.91 5.59 -2.27
CA LYS A 43 10.86 5.78 -1.28
C LYS A 43 10.88 4.58 -0.35
N VAL A 44 10.90 4.82 0.96
CA VAL A 44 10.69 3.79 1.97
C VAL A 44 9.65 4.27 2.96
N GLY A 45 8.83 3.37 3.45
CA GLY A 45 7.81 3.76 4.40
C GLY A 45 7.19 2.57 5.11
N MET A 46 6.24 2.90 5.99
CA MET A 46 5.54 1.94 6.80
C MET A 46 4.11 2.40 7.08
N PHE A 47 3.25 1.41 7.32
CA PHE A 47 1.93 1.56 7.91
C PHE A 47 1.89 0.79 9.22
N TYR A 48 1.22 1.33 10.20
CA TYR A 48 0.96 0.65 11.46
C TYR A 48 -0.49 0.87 11.85
N ASP A 49 -1.27 -0.20 11.69
CA ASP A 49 -2.67 -0.22 12.06
C ASP A 49 -2.80 -0.71 13.49
N PHE A 50 -3.40 0.11 14.32
CA PHE A 50 -3.62 -0.17 15.73
C PHE A 50 -5.04 0.26 16.12
N ASP A 51 -5.47 -0.16 17.34
CA ASP A 51 -6.83 0.10 17.80
C ASP A 51 -7.86 -0.39 16.77
N ILE A 52 -7.61 -1.61 16.26
CA ILE A 52 -8.49 -2.30 15.33
C ILE A 52 -9.59 -2.96 16.14
N ASP A 53 -10.86 -2.71 15.79
CA ASP A 53 -11.99 -3.29 16.48
C ASP A 53 -12.01 -4.83 16.37
N ASN A 54 -12.83 -5.49 17.20
CA ASN A 54 -12.96 -6.95 17.29
C ASN A 54 -11.70 -7.71 17.73
N HIS A 55 -10.80 -7.09 18.49
CA HIS A 55 -9.59 -7.73 19.01
C HIS A 55 -8.67 -8.28 17.90
N VAL A 56 -8.73 -7.70 16.71
CA VAL A 56 -7.77 -7.98 15.64
C VAL A 56 -6.40 -7.46 16.09
N PRO A 57 -5.33 -8.26 16.02
CA PRO A 57 -3.99 -7.81 16.36
C PRO A 57 -3.57 -6.61 15.49
N ASN A 58 -2.74 -5.73 16.05
CA ASN A 58 -2.15 -4.63 15.30
C ASN A 58 -1.39 -5.16 14.08
N GLN A 59 -1.49 -4.46 12.97
CA GLN A 59 -0.84 -4.83 11.72
C GLN A 59 0.31 -3.89 11.42
N PHE A 60 1.38 -4.42 10.82
CA PHE A 60 2.54 -3.64 10.46
C PHE A 60 2.96 -3.94 9.02
N SER A 61 2.93 -2.92 8.18
CA SER A 61 3.39 -3.02 6.80
C SER A 61 4.60 -2.12 6.57
N ARG A 62 5.53 -2.56 5.73
CA ARG A 62 6.73 -1.81 5.36
C ARG A 62 7.01 -1.98 3.88
N PHE A 63 7.36 -0.89 3.23
CA PHE A 63 7.59 -0.92 1.80
C PHE A 63 8.85 -0.19 1.38
N ALA A 64 9.36 -0.58 0.22
CA ALA A 64 10.36 0.14 -0.52
C ALA A 64 9.91 0.32 -1.96
N GLY A 65 10.15 1.50 -2.53
CA GLY A 65 9.82 1.83 -3.90
C GLY A 65 10.93 2.60 -4.60
N TYR A 66 10.88 2.58 -5.91
CA TYR A 66 11.81 3.28 -6.77
C TYR A 66 11.08 3.90 -7.96
N THR A 67 11.38 5.17 -8.25
CA THR A 67 10.82 5.89 -9.41
C THR A 67 11.88 6.09 -10.47
N MET A 68 11.61 5.64 -11.69
CA MET A 68 12.49 5.78 -12.83
C MET A 68 11.83 6.62 -13.93
N PRO A 69 12.47 7.68 -14.41
CA PRO A 69 12.01 8.39 -15.61
C PRO A 69 12.20 7.52 -16.84
N LEU A 70 11.18 7.47 -17.69
CA LEU A 70 11.21 6.79 -18.99
C LEU A 70 11.07 7.82 -20.12
N PRO A 71 11.37 7.44 -21.39
CA PRO A 71 11.14 8.31 -22.54
C PRO A 71 9.69 8.84 -22.61
N PHE A 72 9.49 9.93 -23.32
CA PHE A 72 8.20 10.56 -23.58
C PHE A 72 7.46 11.10 -22.34
N GLY A 73 8.20 11.42 -21.27
CA GLY A 73 7.64 11.96 -20.04
C GLY A 73 6.83 10.96 -19.20
N VAL A 74 7.02 9.68 -19.44
CA VAL A 74 6.48 8.61 -18.59
C VAL A 74 7.36 8.42 -17.37
N LYS A 75 6.77 8.09 -16.22
CA LYS A 75 7.49 7.63 -15.02
C LYS A 75 7.05 6.21 -14.71
N LEU A 76 8.00 5.35 -14.39
CA LEU A 76 7.75 4.02 -13.83
C LEU A 76 8.07 4.07 -12.34
N TYR A 77 7.08 3.75 -11.51
CA TYR A 77 7.26 3.49 -10.09
C TYR A 77 7.10 1.99 -9.83
N THR A 78 8.03 1.42 -9.09
CA THR A 78 7.94 0.04 -8.62
C THR A 78 7.94 0.04 -7.09
N LYS A 79 7.14 -0.82 -6.48
CA LYS A 79 7.03 -0.99 -5.02
C LYS A 79 7.04 -2.47 -4.68
N ILE A 80 7.70 -2.82 -3.58
CA ILE A 80 7.51 -4.07 -2.86
C ILE A 80 7.14 -3.73 -1.42
N GLU A 81 6.18 -4.45 -0.88
CA GLU A 81 5.67 -4.26 0.47
C GLU A 81 5.58 -5.62 1.18
N TYR A 82 5.91 -5.63 2.46
CA TYR A 82 5.68 -6.77 3.34
C TYR A 82 4.65 -6.37 4.39
N ASN A 83 3.58 -7.14 4.46
CA ASN A 83 2.48 -6.97 5.38
C ASN A 83 2.56 -8.04 6.47
N ASP A 84 2.64 -7.62 7.74
CA ASP A 84 2.67 -8.48 8.92
C ASP A 84 1.39 -8.27 9.72
N PHE A 85 0.60 -9.33 9.85
CA PHE A 85 -0.71 -9.28 10.52
C PHE A 85 -0.65 -9.61 12.00
N ASN A 86 0.51 -10.02 12.53
CA ASN A 86 0.66 -10.52 13.90
C ASN A 86 -0.28 -11.69 14.26
N TYR A 87 -0.82 -12.40 13.28
CA TYR A 87 -1.55 -13.65 13.48
C TYR A 87 -1.25 -14.63 12.35
N ASP A 88 -1.33 -15.92 12.68
CA ASP A 88 -1.06 -16.97 11.72
C ASP A 88 -2.24 -17.16 10.77
N PHE A 89 -2.00 -17.15 9.47
CA PHE A 89 -2.91 -17.65 8.47
C PHE A 89 -2.29 -18.86 7.74
N SER A 90 -3.14 -19.74 7.24
CA SER A 90 -2.70 -21.03 6.68
C SER A 90 -3.01 -21.13 5.21
N ASP A 91 -2.06 -21.68 4.45
CA ASP A 91 -2.31 -22.14 3.09
C ASP A 91 -3.14 -23.45 3.07
N SER A 92 -3.49 -23.92 1.86
CA SER A 92 -4.25 -25.17 1.66
C SER A 92 -3.51 -26.45 2.11
N ARG A 93 -2.20 -26.35 2.42
CA ARG A 93 -1.35 -27.45 2.88
C ARG A 93 -1.09 -27.39 4.38
N GLY A 94 -1.67 -26.41 5.09
CA GLY A 94 -1.48 -26.20 6.51
C GLY A 94 -0.16 -25.50 6.87
N HIS A 95 0.57 -24.94 5.89
CA HIS A 95 1.70 -24.08 6.21
C HIS A 95 1.19 -22.76 6.80
N ARG A 96 1.81 -22.33 7.87
CA ARG A 96 1.44 -21.09 8.56
C ARG A 96 2.46 -20.01 8.29
N ARG A 97 1.97 -18.77 8.10
CA ARG A 97 2.79 -17.56 8.04
C ARG A 97 2.02 -16.39 8.63
N GLN A 98 2.74 -15.37 9.08
CA GLN A 98 2.16 -14.17 9.68
C GLN A 98 2.09 -12.99 8.74
N GLY A 99 2.71 -13.09 7.57
CA GLY A 99 2.77 -11.99 6.62
C GLY A 99 2.91 -12.46 5.18
N TYR A 100 2.78 -11.50 4.28
CA TYR A 100 2.89 -11.71 2.84
C TYR A 100 3.54 -10.51 2.15
N TYR A 101 4.00 -10.74 0.93
CA TYR A 101 4.49 -9.68 0.05
C TYR A 101 3.44 -9.30 -0.98
N ASP A 102 3.36 -7.99 -1.26
CA ASP A 102 2.74 -7.47 -2.46
C ASP A 102 3.71 -6.60 -3.25
N TRP A 103 3.40 -6.36 -4.52
CA TRP A 103 4.19 -5.49 -5.38
C TRP A 103 3.32 -4.74 -6.37
N GLU A 104 3.82 -3.58 -6.77
CA GLU A 104 3.21 -2.71 -7.77
C GLU A 104 4.24 -2.29 -8.81
N ALA A 105 3.81 -2.26 -10.07
CA ALA A 105 4.49 -1.55 -11.15
C ALA A 105 3.51 -0.54 -11.76
N LYS A 106 3.80 0.75 -11.58
CA LYS A 106 2.91 1.85 -11.98
C LYS A 106 3.57 2.76 -13.00
N PHE A 107 2.93 2.91 -14.15
CA PHE A 107 3.27 3.89 -15.17
C PHE A 107 2.42 5.13 -14.98
N THR A 108 3.05 6.30 -14.94
CA THR A 108 2.35 7.59 -14.82
C THR A 108 2.79 8.53 -15.91
N LYS A 109 1.83 9.29 -16.50
CA LYS A 109 2.11 10.34 -17.46
C LYS A 109 1.13 11.49 -17.26
N THR A 110 1.65 12.72 -17.21
CA THR A 110 0.84 13.93 -17.20
C THR A 110 0.46 14.32 -18.63
N VAL A 111 -0.85 14.40 -18.91
CA VAL A 111 -1.40 14.84 -20.19
C VAL A 111 -2.51 15.85 -19.90
N PHE A 112 -2.41 17.05 -20.48
CA PHE A 112 -3.37 18.17 -20.30
C PHE A 112 -3.57 18.55 -18.81
N GLY A 113 -2.51 18.47 -17.98
CA GLY A 113 -2.58 18.78 -16.55
C GLY A 113 -3.34 17.75 -15.71
N VAL A 114 -3.57 16.56 -16.26
CA VAL A 114 -4.08 15.38 -15.54
C VAL A 114 -3.00 14.31 -15.49
N ASP A 115 -2.74 13.77 -14.32
CA ASP A 115 -1.86 12.63 -14.12
C ASP A 115 -2.65 11.34 -14.34
N TRP A 116 -2.33 10.64 -15.43
CA TRP A 116 -2.88 9.34 -15.77
C TRP A 116 -1.94 8.25 -15.29
N ALA A 117 -2.48 7.24 -14.63
CA ALA A 117 -1.70 6.11 -14.16
C ALA A 117 -2.34 4.78 -14.55
N VAL A 118 -1.47 3.81 -14.83
CA VAL A 118 -1.82 2.39 -14.99
C VAL A 118 -0.88 1.60 -14.10
N SER A 119 -1.45 0.84 -13.17
CA SER A 119 -0.69 -0.03 -12.26
C SER A 119 -1.01 -1.49 -12.51
N TYR A 120 0.02 -2.34 -12.49
CA TYR A 120 -0.11 -3.77 -12.24
C TYR A 120 0.19 -4.02 -10.77
N VAL A 121 -0.70 -4.72 -10.09
CA VAL A 121 -0.56 -5.09 -8.68
C VAL A 121 -0.73 -6.60 -8.54
N ASP A 122 0.05 -7.19 -7.63
CA ASP A 122 -0.02 -8.62 -7.37
C ASP A 122 0.55 -8.93 -5.97
N THR A 123 0.36 -10.16 -5.50
CA THR A 123 0.78 -10.62 -4.18
C THR A 123 1.26 -12.08 -4.23
N ASP A 124 2.01 -12.50 -3.21
CA ASP A 124 2.43 -13.88 -3.04
C ASP A 124 1.39 -14.76 -2.31
N LEU A 125 0.19 -14.21 -2.03
CA LEU A 125 -0.89 -14.96 -1.42
C LEU A 125 -1.50 -15.96 -2.40
N SER A 126 -1.67 -17.20 -1.95
CA SER A 126 -2.48 -18.17 -2.66
C SER A 126 -3.98 -17.86 -2.54
N LYS A 127 -4.79 -18.33 -3.47
CA LYS A 127 -6.26 -18.16 -3.42
C LYS A 127 -6.88 -18.68 -2.12
N THR A 128 -6.32 -19.73 -1.53
CA THR A 128 -6.81 -20.30 -0.27
C THR A 128 -6.47 -19.39 0.91
N GLU A 129 -5.26 -18.85 0.97
CA GLU A 129 -4.88 -17.85 1.99
C GLU A 129 -5.75 -16.61 1.89
N CYS A 130 -6.00 -16.15 0.65
CA CYS A 130 -6.88 -15.02 0.41
C CYS A 130 -8.32 -15.27 0.92
N GLU A 131 -8.89 -16.45 0.61
CA GLU A 131 -10.21 -16.84 1.09
C GLU A 131 -10.29 -16.89 2.63
N THR A 132 -9.25 -17.43 3.27
CA THR A 132 -9.17 -17.55 4.72
C THR A 132 -9.05 -16.19 5.41
N SER A 133 -8.29 -15.25 4.82
CA SER A 133 -8.02 -13.94 5.43
C SER A 133 -9.09 -12.90 5.11
N TRP A 134 -9.68 -12.92 3.92
CA TRP A 134 -10.64 -11.89 3.45
C TRP A 134 -12.00 -12.45 3.00
N GLY A 135 -12.22 -13.74 3.12
CA GLY A 135 -13.51 -14.39 2.77
C GLY A 135 -13.76 -14.58 1.27
N HIS A 136 -12.87 -14.13 0.39
CA HIS A 136 -13.02 -14.20 -1.07
C HIS A 136 -11.72 -14.60 -1.75
N ARG A 137 -11.76 -15.69 -2.54
CA ARG A 137 -10.58 -16.28 -3.20
C ARG A 137 -9.87 -15.39 -4.20
N ASP A 138 -10.61 -14.54 -4.88
CA ASP A 138 -10.08 -13.76 -6.02
C ASP A 138 -9.70 -12.31 -5.65
N THR A 139 -9.89 -11.90 -4.39
CA THR A 139 -9.54 -10.56 -3.92
C THR A 139 -8.04 -10.28 -4.01
N CYS A 140 -7.19 -11.31 -3.84
CA CYS A 140 -5.74 -11.20 -3.94
C CYS A 140 -5.20 -11.59 -5.33
N SER A 141 -6.07 -11.66 -6.34
CA SER A 141 -5.61 -11.99 -7.71
C SER A 141 -4.90 -10.80 -8.34
N PRO A 142 -3.94 -11.05 -9.25
CA PRO A 142 -3.30 -9.99 -10.02
C PRO A 142 -4.32 -9.06 -10.64
N GLY A 143 -4.05 -7.76 -10.57
CA GLY A 143 -4.97 -6.75 -11.08
C GLY A 143 -4.30 -5.64 -11.86
N VAL A 144 -5.08 -5.00 -12.74
CA VAL A 144 -4.69 -3.76 -13.41
C VAL A 144 -5.59 -2.64 -12.93
N VAL A 145 -4.98 -1.57 -12.42
CA VAL A 145 -5.68 -0.39 -11.89
C VAL A 145 -5.42 0.80 -12.80
N PHE A 146 -6.49 1.51 -13.17
CA PHE A 146 -6.41 2.77 -13.90
C PHE A 146 -6.77 3.91 -12.96
N ALA A 147 -5.98 4.98 -12.96
CA ALA A 147 -6.24 6.15 -12.15
C ALA A 147 -6.02 7.44 -12.94
N ALA A 148 -6.76 8.48 -12.58
CA ALA A 148 -6.56 9.83 -13.06
C ALA A 148 -6.65 10.80 -11.88
N SER A 149 -5.69 11.72 -11.75
CA SER A 149 -5.69 12.73 -10.70
C SER A 149 -5.36 14.11 -11.24
N LYS A 150 -5.97 15.13 -10.66
CA LYS A 150 -5.70 16.54 -10.98
C LYS A 150 -5.77 17.38 -9.72
N MET A 151 -4.73 18.16 -9.47
CA MET A 151 -4.78 19.20 -8.44
C MET A 151 -5.31 20.50 -9.03
N PHE A 152 -6.26 21.10 -8.34
CA PHE A 152 -6.78 22.45 -8.63
C PHE A 152 -6.10 23.42 -7.65
N GLN A 153 -5.48 24.45 -8.19
CA GLN A 153 -4.86 25.54 -7.42
C GLN A 153 -5.80 26.72 -7.36
#